data_5c33954201683d90e2ddf686a3acada3
#
_entry.id   5c33954201683d90e2ddf686a3acada3
#
_cell.length_a   1.000
_cell.length_b   1.000
_cell.length_c   1.000
_cell.angle_alpha   90.00
_cell.angle_beta   90.00
_cell.angle_gamma   90.00
#
_symmetry.space_group_name_H-M   'P 1'
#
loop_
_entity.id
_entity.type
_entity.pdbx_description
1 polymer ?
#
loop_
_entity_poly.entity_id
_entity_poly.type
_entity_poly.pdbx_seq_one_letter_code
_entity_poly.pdbx_strand_id
1 'polypeptide(L)'
;MKLKLIFILLLCGWLFIPASAQNPQDMYTYKQIGNKYVVSIQNRAEIVKALNAFCEERGIQSGTIYGIGAIDELILRFFNPKTKQYVDKTYQEQMEIANLTGNISQMDGKTYLHLHITVGRSDYSALAGHLLAATLNGAGEFVVEDFGTPVTRVYVPEIGLNCYKLDE
;
A
#
# COMPACT_ATOMS: atom_id res chain seq x y z
N MET A 1 3.70 -69.79 16.26
CA MET A 1 3.04 -68.53 16.77
C MET A 1 3.61 -67.36 15.99
N LYS A 2 2.85 -66.82 14.99
CA LYS A 2 3.34 -65.71 14.12
C LYS A 2 2.81 -64.39 14.66
N LEU A 3 3.72 -63.53 15.14
CA LEU A 3 3.42 -62.21 15.66
C LEU A 3 3.17 -61.27 14.47
N LYS A 4 1.95 -60.73 14.34
CA LYS A 4 1.61 -59.71 13.33
C LYS A 4 1.90 -58.34 13.92
N LEU A 5 2.89 -57.64 13.35
CA LEU A 5 3.19 -56.25 13.63
C LEU A 5 2.17 -55.35 12.91
N ILE A 6 1.35 -54.61 13.66
CA ILE A 6 0.41 -53.65 13.12
C ILE A 6 1.14 -52.30 13.09
N PHE A 7 1.43 -51.78 11.89
CA PHE A 7 1.94 -50.43 11.68
C PHE A 7 0.76 -49.44 11.70
N ILE A 8 0.68 -48.61 12.73
CA ILE A 8 -0.26 -47.50 12.80
C ILE A 8 0.41 -46.31 12.11
N LEU A 9 -0.03 -45.94 10.90
CA LEU A 9 0.32 -44.70 10.23
C LEU A 9 -0.43 -43.54 10.92
N LEU A 10 0.26 -42.75 11.70
CA LEU A 10 -0.23 -41.47 12.17
C LEU A 10 -0.17 -40.45 10.99
N LEU A 11 -1.32 -40.24 10.35
CA LEU A 11 -1.49 -39.08 9.43
C LEU A 11 -1.51 -37.79 10.25
N CYS A 12 -0.39 -37.09 10.28
CA CYS A 12 -0.32 -35.73 10.80
C CYS A 12 -0.96 -34.79 9.74
N GLY A 13 -2.27 -34.57 9.85
CA GLY A 13 -2.98 -33.59 9.02
C GLY A 13 -2.54 -32.19 9.40
N TRP A 14 -1.80 -31.52 8.52
CA TRP A 14 -1.53 -30.10 8.62
C TRP A 14 -2.84 -29.35 8.36
N LEU A 15 -3.46 -28.83 9.41
CA LEU A 15 -4.55 -27.88 9.30
C LEU A 15 -3.96 -26.57 8.73
N PHE A 16 -4.13 -26.37 7.42
CA PHE A 16 -3.99 -25.05 6.82
C PHE A 16 -5.08 -24.14 7.40
N ILE A 17 -4.76 -23.33 8.39
CA ILE A 17 -5.60 -22.21 8.80
C ILE A 17 -5.41 -21.16 7.71
N PRO A 18 -6.42 -20.82 6.90
CA PRO A 18 -6.28 -19.73 5.95
C PRO A 18 -6.00 -18.44 6.74
N ALA A 19 -4.96 -17.70 6.36
CA ALA A 19 -4.72 -16.37 6.89
C ALA A 19 -6.01 -15.56 6.64
N SER A 20 -6.68 -15.15 7.72
CA SER A 20 -7.86 -14.31 7.64
C SER A 20 -7.46 -13.02 6.94
N ALA A 21 -8.00 -12.75 5.76
CA ALA A 21 -7.87 -11.45 5.13
C ALA A 21 -8.48 -10.42 6.12
N GLN A 22 -7.68 -9.44 6.55
CA GLN A 22 -8.18 -8.36 7.40
C GLN A 22 -9.35 -7.68 6.67
N ASN A 23 -10.47 -7.49 7.42
CA ASN A 23 -11.57 -6.71 6.89
C ASN A 23 -11.05 -5.29 6.57
N PRO A 24 -11.30 -4.73 5.39
CA PRO A 24 -10.86 -3.37 5.03
C PRO A 24 -11.19 -2.31 6.09
N GLN A 25 -12.34 -2.43 6.77
CA GLN A 25 -12.77 -1.53 7.84
C GLN A 25 -11.96 -1.64 9.14
N ASP A 26 -11.19 -2.74 9.32
CA ASP A 26 -10.33 -2.94 10.49
C ASP A 26 -8.91 -2.38 10.25
N MET A 27 -8.61 -1.90 9.03
CA MET A 27 -7.26 -1.43 8.70
C MET A 27 -6.99 0.03 9.09
N TYR A 28 -8.03 0.83 9.34
CA TYR A 28 -7.88 2.26 9.65
C TYR A 28 -9.03 2.82 10.49
N THR A 29 -8.76 3.95 11.13
CA THR A 29 -9.76 4.85 11.68
C THR A 29 -9.54 6.26 11.10
N TYR A 30 -10.58 7.10 11.08
CA TYR A 30 -10.44 8.43 10.51
C TYR A 30 -11.36 9.45 11.17
N LYS A 31 -11.02 10.74 10.96
CA LYS A 31 -11.89 11.89 11.27
C LYS A 31 -11.93 12.81 10.05
N GLN A 32 -13.15 13.16 9.63
CA GLN A 32 -13.37 14.13 8.57
C GLN A 32 -13.37 15.57 9.10
N ILE A 33 -12.69 16.47 8.38
CA ILE A 33 -12.63 17.91 8.66
C ILE A 33 -12.76 18.66 7.33
N GLY A 34 -13.96 19.09 6.99
CA GLY A 34 -14.26 19.66 5.67
C GLY A 34 -14.03 18.66 4.56
N ASN A 35 -13.18 19.01 3.59
CA ASN A 35 -12.76 18.11 2.50
C ASN A 35 -11.51 17.28 2.84
N LYS A 36 -11.05 17.31 4.09
CA LYS A 36 -9.87 16.55 4.54
C LYS A 36 -10.26 15.46 5.52
N TYR A 37 -9.47 14.40 5.50
CA TYR A 37 -9.58 13.28 6.42
C TYR A 37 -8.23 13.07 7.11
N VAL A 38 -8.24 13.08 8.45
CA VAL A 38 -7.13 12.58 9.24
C VAL A 38 -7.34 11.09 9.41
N VAL A 39 -6.42 10.28 8.90
CA VAL A 39 -6.53 8.81 8.83
C VAL A 39 -5.40 8.20 9.64
N SER A 40 -5.74 7.37 10.63
CA SER A 40 -4.80 6.54 11.37
C SER A 40 -4.89 5.11 10.86
N ILE A 41 -3.81 4.58 10.29
CA ILE A 41 -3.75 3.20 9.81
C ILE A 41 -3.27 2.29 10.95
N GLN A 42 -3.91 1.14 11.09
CA GLN A 42 -3.62 0.17 12.15
C GLN A 42 -2.24 -0.45 11.99
N ASN A 43 -1.59 -0.71 13.14
CA ASN A 43 -0.32 -1.44 13.15
C ASN A 43 -0.47 -2.79 12.44
N ARG A 44 0.53 -3.18 11.67
CA ARG A 44 0.60 -4.37 10.80
C ARG A 44 -0.30 -4.32 9.56
N ALA A 45 -1.03 -3.24 9.32
CA ALA A 45 -1.72 -3.05 8.04
C ALA A 45 -0.73 -2.63 6.93
N GLU A 46 -1.03 -3.04 5.70
CA GLU A 46 -0.33 -2.59 4.51
C GLU A 46 -0.91 -1.24 4.08
N ILE A 47 -0.04 -0.22 4.00
CA ILE A 47 -0.42 1.19 3.84
C ILE A 47 -1.20 1.43 2.54
N VAL A 48 -0.71 0.90 1.40
CA VAL A 48 -1.33 1.17 0.09
C VAL A 48 -2.70 0.53 0.02
N LYS A 49 -2.87 -0.68 0.55
CA LYS A 49 -4.17 -1.35 0.63
C LYS A 49 -5.14 -0.60 1.52
N ALA A 50 -4.68 -0.14 2.70
CA ALA A 50 -5.52 0.60 3.63
C ALA A 50 -5.98 1.93 3.03
N LEU A 51 -5.08 2.70 2.39
CA LEU A 51 -5.41 3.95 1.73
C LEU A 51 -6.34 3.74 0.52
N ASN A 52 -6.13 2.68 -0.26
CA ASN A 52 -7.01 2.37 -1.39
C ASN A 52 -8.42 2.02 -0.91
N ALA A 53 -8.54 1.14 0.09
CA ALA A 53 -9.83 0.75 0.69
C ALA A 53 -10.55 1.98 1.29
N PHE A 54 -9.80 2.87 1.97
CA PHE A 54 -10.33 4.12 2.49
C PHE A 54 -10.91 5.02 1.39
N CYS A 55 -10.14 5.24 0.30
CA CYS A 55 -10.59 6.06 -0.82
C CYS A 55 -11.83 5.48 -1.50
N GLU A 56 -11.86 4.16 -1.70
CA GLU A 56 -13.02 3.46 -2.28
C GLU A 56 -14.26 3.56 -1.39
N GLU A 57 -14.13 3.31 -0.08
CA GLU A 57 -15.23 3.41 0.87
C GLU A 57 -15.80 4.83 0.95
N ARG A 58 -14.94 5.87 0.89
CA ARG A 58 -15.34 7.27 0.97
C ARG A 58 -15.74 7.87 -0.38
N GLY A 59 -15.59 7.12 -1.48
CA GLY A 59 -15.90 7.59 -2.83
C GLY A 59 -14.98 8.72 -3.30
N ILE A 60 -13.72 8.78 -2.80
CA ILE A 60 -12.74 9.81 -3.16
C ILE A 60 -12.16 9.46 -4.54
N GLN A 61 -12.47 10.29 -5.53
CA GLN A 61 -12.09 10.05 -6.92
C GLN A 61 -10.86 10.86 -7.38
N SER A 62 -10.45 11.85 -6.61
CA SER A 62 -9.25 12.64 -6.82
C SER A 62 -8.82 13.31 -5.53
N GLY A 63 -7.55 13.61 -5.40
CA GLY A 63 -7.06 14.24 -4.18
C GLY A 63 -5.56 14.13 -4.00
N THR A 64 -5.11 14.50 -2.83
CA THR A 64 -3.74 14.34 -2.38
C THR A 64 -3.68 13.56 -1.07
N ILE A 65 -2.55 12.87 -0.85
CA ILE A 65 -2.25 12.13 0.37
C ILE A 65 -0.87 12.58 0.85
N TYR A 66 -0.72 12.79 2.15
CA TYR A 66 0.57 12.92 2.80
C TYR A 66 0.53 12.30 4.20
N GLY A 67 1.66 11.83 4.69
CA GLY A 67 1.71 11.20 6.01
C GLY A 67 3.09 10.82 6.47
N ILE A 68 3.13 10.40 7.73
CA ILE A 68 4.31 9.93 8.45
C ILE A 68 3.98 8.65 9.20
N GLY A 69 5.00 7.97 9.71
CA GLY A 69 4.81 6.74 10.48
C GLY A 69 6.06 5.89 10.58
N ALA A 70 5.90 4.63 10.99
CA ALA A 70 6.99 3.67 11.08
C ALA A 70 6.60 2.34 10.42
N ILE A 71 7.56 1.73 9.72
CA ILE A 71 7.38 0.50 8.94
C ILE A 71 8.52 -0.48 9.18
N ASP A 72 8.30 -1.77 8.91
CA ASP A 72 9.35 -2.79 8.91
C ASP A 72 9.46 -3.57 7.59
N GLU A 73 8.54 -3.35 6.66
CA GLU A 73 8.62 -3.86 5.29
C GLU A 73 8.35 -2.74 4.31
N LEU A 74 9.16 -2.66 3.25
CA LEU A 74 9.04 -1.66 2.20
C LEU A 74 9.37 -2.28 0.85
N ILE A 75 8.51 -2.06 -0.15
CA ILE A 75 8.79 -2.38 -1.55
C ILE A 75 8.79 -1.07 -2.33
N LEU A 76 9.97 -0.68 -2.79
CA LEU A 76 10.15 0.44 -3.71
C LEU A 76 10.18 -0.07 -5.15
N ARG A 77 9.64 0.73 -6.02
CA ARG A 77 9.59 0.49 -7.46
C ARG A 77 10.34 1.58 -8.22
N PHE A 78 11.13 1.19 -9.20
CA PHE A 78 11.83 2.11 -10.09
C PHE A 78 11.44 1.83 -11.55
N PHE A 79 11.01 2.86 -12.27
CA PHE A 79 10.72 2.77 -13.69
C PHE A 79 11.98 3.05 -14.52
N ASN A 80 12.36 2.12 -15.38
CA ASN A 80 13.45 2.32 -16.31
C ASN A 80 12.90 2.87 -17.65
N PRO A 81 13.15 4.14 -18.01
CA PRO A 81 12.56 4.74 -19.21
C PRO A 81 13.09 4.18 -20.51
N LYS A 82 14.28 3.54 -20.52
CA LYS A 82 14.87 2.93 -21.71
C LYS A 82 14.19 1.61 -22.06
N THR A 83 13.89 0.79 -21.06
CA THR A 83 13.26 -0.52 -21.25
C THR A 83 11.74 -0.47 -21.07
N LYS A 84 11.19 0.64 -20.55
CA LYS A 84 9.79 0.80 -20.13
C LYS A 84 9.34 -0.28 -19.15
N GLN A 85 10.25 -0.74 -18.30
CA GLN A 85 9.99 -1.78 -17.30
C GLN A 85 10.21 -1.27 -15.88
N TYR A 86 9.48 -1.84 -14.95
CA TYR A 86 9.65 -1.60 -13.53
C TYR A 86 10.62 -2.62 -12.92
N VAL A 87 11.42 -2.14 -11.96
CA VAL A 87 12.28 -2.96 -11.11
C VAL A 87 11.89 -2.70 -9.66
N ASP A 88 11.53 -3.76 -8.95
CA ASP A 88 11.11 -3.68 -7.55
C ASP A 88 12.26 -4.09 -6.62
N LYS A 89 12.35 -3.44 -5.47
CA LYS A 89 13.31 -3.77 -4.41
C LYS A 89 12.63 -3.79 -3.06
N THR A 90 12.77 -4.92 -2.35
CA THR A 90 12.23 -5.13 -1.01
C THR A 90 13.29 -4.85 0.05
N TYR A 91 12.86 -4.21 1.14
CA TYR A 91 13.63 -3.96 2.36
C TYR A 91 12.82 -4.48 3.54
N GLN A 92 13.50 -5.17 4.46
CA GLN A 92 12.91 -5.76 5.68
C GLN A 92 13.74 -5.32 6.88
N GLU A 93 13.42 -4.16 7.40
CA GLU A 93 14.04 -3.54 8.55
C GLU A 93 13.14 -2.44 9.11
N GLN A 94 13.30 -2.09 10.38
CA GLN A 94 12.58 -0.96 10.97
C GLN A 94 13.06 0.35 10.36
N MET A 95 12.10 1.16 9.87
CA MET A 95 12.34 2.46 9.23
C MET A 95 11.27 3.46 9.65
N GLU A 96 11.63 4.75 9.67
CA GLU A 96 10.71 5.87 9.91
C GLU A 96 10.27 6.49 8.60
N ILE A 97 8.97 6.64 8.37
CA ILE A 97 8.45 7.39 7.24
C ILE A 97 8.66 8.89 7.51
N ALA A 98 9.68 9.47 6.93
CA ALA A 98 9.94 10.91 6.99
C ALA A 98 8.93 11.70 6.15
N ASN A 99 8.45 11.11 5.05
CA ASN A 99 7.41 11.66 4.18
C ASN A 99 6.84 10.58 3.28
N LEU A 100 5.52 10.43 3.27
CA LEU A 100 4.77 9.79 2.21
C LEU A 100 3.94 10.86 1.54
N THR A 101 3.98 10.95 0.24
CA THR A 101 3.17 11.89 -0.53
C THR A 101 2.69 11.27 -1.82
N GLY A 102 1.54 11.73 -2.30
CA GLY A 102 1.03 11.31 -3.58
C GLY A 102 -0.33 11.87 -3.91
N ASN A 103 -0.90 11.32 -4.96
CA ASN A 103 -2.19 11.76 -5.47
C ASN A 103 -3.13 10.61 -5.73
N ILE A 104 -4.42 10.93 -5.66
CA ILE A 104 -5.55 10.05 -5.94
C ILE A 104 -6.10 10.45 -7.29
N SER A 105 -6.43 9.48 -8.10
CA SER A 105 -7.08 9.65 -9.40
C SER A 105 -7.84 8.39 -9.79
N GLN A 106 -8.44 8.37 -10.96
CA GLN A 106 -9.17 7.22 -11.49
C GLN A 106 -8.50 6.70 -12.76
N MET A 107 -8.44 5.38 -12.90
CA MET A 107 -8.09 4.72 -14.14
C MET A 107 -9.02 3.53 -14.38
N ASP A 108 -9.66 3.49 -15.53
CA ASP A 108 -10.63 2.46 -15.90
C ASP A 108 -11.76 2.27 -14.85
N GLY A 109 -12.21 3.39 -14.24
CA GLY A 109 -13.25 3.41 -13.22
C GLY A 109 -12.81 2.89 -11.83
N LYS A 110 -11.51 2.70 -11.61
CA LYS A 110 -10.95 2.24 -10.34
C LYS A 110 -10.06 3.31 -9.72
N THR A 111 -9.99 3.33 -8.39
CA THR A 111 -9.05 4.17 -7.64
C THR A 111 -7.62 3.87 -8.05
N TYR A 112 -6.88 4.92 -8.38
CA TYR A 112 -5.47 4.86 -8.72
C TYR A 112 -4.67 5.76 -7.79
N LEU A 113 -3.88 5.14 -6.91
CA LEU A 113 -2.96 5.83 -6.02
C LEU A 113 -1.58 5.93 -6.67
N HIS A 114 -1.02 7.13 -6.76
CA HIS A 114 0.35 7.36 -7.16
C HIS A 114 1.12 7.94 -5.98
N LEU A 115 1.86 7.08 -5.29
CA LEU A 115 2.51 7.38 -4.02
C LEU A 115 4.04 7.30 -4.13
N HIS A 116 4.72 8.26 -3.53
CA HIS A 116 6.14 8.22 -3.27
C HIS A 116 6.39 8.25 -1.76
N ILE A 117 7.50 7.66 -1.34
CA ILE A 117 7.88 7.60 0.06
C ILE A 117 9.36 7.91 0.24
N THR A 118 9.68 8.59 1.33
CA THR A 118 11.03 8.72 1.86
C THR A 118 11.05 8.15 3.27
N VAL A 119 11.96 7.22 3.54
CA VAL A 119 12.12 6.61 4.86
C VAL A 119 13.53 6.81 5.38
N GLY A 120 13.66 7.04 6.70
CA GLY A 120 14.92 7.05 7.43
C GLY A 120 15.22 5.68 8.03
N ARG A 121 16.45 5.22 7.89
CA ARG A 121 16.96 3.98 8.46
C ARG A 121 17.61 4.23 9.84
N SER A 122 17.95 3.18 10.56
CA SER A 122 18.55 3.28 11.90
C SER A 122 19.90 4.02 11.93
N ASP A 123 20.62 4.08 10.82
CA ASP A 123 21.85 4.85 10.63
C ASP A 123 21.61 6.27 10.10
N TYR A 124 20.34 6.71 10.04
CA TYR A 124 19.87 7.98 9.48
C TYR A 124 20.10 8.16 7.97
N SER A 125 20.54 7.13 7.26
CA SER A 125 20.49 7.13 5.79
C SER A 125 19.05 7.04 5.31
N ALA A 126 18.78 7.57 4.10
CA ALA A 126 17.44 7.59 3.54
C ALA A 126 17.31 6.67 2.32
N LEU A 127 16.11 6.07 2.19
CA LEU A 127 15.64 5.44 0.95
C LEU A 127 14.44 6.24 0.46
N ALA A 128 14.33 6.43 -0.86
CA ALA A 128 13.19 7.11 -1.46
C ALA A 128 12.84 6.52 -2.83
N GLY A 129 11.57 6.59 -3.19
CA GLY A 129 11.10 6.14 -4.50
C GLY A 129 9.59 5.99 -4.59
N HIS A 130 9.15 5.43 -5.71
CA HIS A 130 7.75 5.07 -5.91
C HIS A 130 7.38 3.92 -4.96
N LEU A 131 6.33 4.13 -4.18
CA LEU A 131 5.85 3.15 -3.20
C LEU A 131 4.98 2.10 -3.89
N LEU A 132 5.38 0.83 -3.79
CA LEU A 132 4.55 -0.29 -4.22
C LEU A 132 3.77 -0.89 -3.05
N ALA A 133 4.45 -1.10 -1.91
CA ALA A 133 3.85 -1.61 -0.69
C ALA A 133 4.70 -1.22 0.53
N ALA A 134 4.07 -1.04 1.69
CA ALA A 134 4.76 -0.90 2.98
C ALA A 134 3.86 -1.39 4.11
N THR A 135 4.45 -2.14 5.06
CA THR A 135 3.74 -2.66 6.23
C THR A 135 4.11 -1.84 7.46
N LEU A 136 3.08 -1.30 8.14
CA LEU A 136 3.28 -0.55 9.38
C LEU A 136 3.84 -1.44 10.49
N ASN A 137 4.82 -0.89 11.21
CA ASN A 137 5.30 -1.39 12.48
C ASN A 137 5.52 -0.21 13.44
N GLY A 138 4.41 0.30 13.94
CA GLY A 138 4.32 1.51 14.75
C GLY A 138 3.06 2.31 14.41
N ALA A 139 3.13 3.63 14.57
CA ALA A 139 2.05 4.53 14.16
C ALA A 139 2.09 4.81 12.67
N GLY A 140 0.91 5.02 12.07
CA GLY A 140 0.74 5.49 10.70
C GLY A 140 -0.31 6.58 10.66
N GLU A 141 0.08 7.82 10.37
CA GLU A 141 -0.76 9.01 10.45
C GLU A 141 -0.74 9.73 9.11
N PHE A 142 -1.92 9.82 8.48
CA PHE A 142 -2.06 10.34 7.12
C PHE A 142 -3.12 11.42 7.06
N VAL A 143 -2.98 12.32 6.12
CA VAL A 143 -4.03 13.25 5.72
C VAL A 143 -4.35 13.00 4.26
N VAL A 144 -5.64 12.83 4.00
CA VAL A 144 -6.21 12.72 2.65
C VAL A 144 -7.06 13.95 2.41
N GLU A 145 -6.81 14.65 1.31
CA GLU A 145 -7.63 15.79 0.88
C GLU A 145 -8.37 15.42 -0.41
N ASP A 146 -9.71 15.50 -0.38
CA ASP A 146 -10.58 15.23 -1.51
C ASP A 146 -10.79 16.51 -2.33
N PHE A 147 -10.56 16.45 -3.65
CA PHE A 147 -10.80 17.58 -4.55
C PHE A 147 -12.25 17.69 -5.01
N GLY A 148 -13.10 16.68 -4.72
CA GLY A 148 -14.51 16.67 -5.01
C GLY A 148 -14.89 16.52 -6.49
N THR A 149 -13.90 16.47 -7.40
CA THR A 149 -14.10 16.33 -8.86
C THR A 149 -13.16 15.25 -9.38
N PRO A 150 -13.63 14.27 -10.18
CA PRO A 150 -12.79 13.20 -10.68
C PRO A 150 -11.60 13.71 -11.51
N VAL A 151 -10.42 13.11 -11.30
CA VAL A 151 -9.25 13.25 -12.17
C VAL A 151 -8.94 11.89 -12.74
N THR A 152 -8.88 11.78 -14.07
CA THR A 152 -8.65 10.49 -14.75
C THR A 152 -7.24 10.35 -15.26
N ARG A 153 -6.83 9.09 -15.50
CA ARG A 153 -5.57 8.72 -16.14
C ARG A 153 -5.81 7.90 -17.39
N VAL A 154 -4.81 7.95 -18.27
CA VAL A 154 -4.75 7.15 -19.51
C VAL A 154 -3.33 6.62 -19.66
N TYR A 155 -3.20 5.42 -20.19
CA TYR A 155 -1.90 4.89 -20.57
C TYR A 155 -1.34 5.63 -21.80
N VAL A 156 -0.10 6.11 -21.68
CA VAL A 156 0.64 6.81 -22.77
C VAL A 156 1.75 5.89 -23.27
N PRO A 157 1.56 5.21 -24.42
CA PRO A 157 2.51 4.20 -24.92
C PRO A 157 3.91 4.75 -25.21
N GLU A 158 4.00 6.03 -25.61
CA GLU A 158 5.25 6.70 -25.95
C GLU A 158 6.23 6.70 -24.78
N ILE A 159 5.72 6.89 -23.56
CA ILE A 159 6.53 6.89 -22.34
C ILE A 159 6.35 5.62 -21.49
N GLY A 160 5.28 4.81 -21.75
CA GLY A 160 5.02 3.56 -21.06
C GLY A 160 4.42 3.76 -19.64
N LEU A 161 3.73 4.88 -19.40
CA LEU A 161 3.22 5.26 -18.09
C LEU A 161 1.75 5.69 -18.14
N ASN A 162 1.08 5.60 -16.98
CA ASN A 162 -0.27 6.12 -16.79
C ASN A 162 -0.20 7.60 -16.40
N CYS A 163 -0.60 8.49 -17.29
CA CYS A 163 -0.57 9.93 -17.11
C CYS A 163 -1.96 10.52 -16.86
N TYR A 164 -2.03 11.68 -16.26
CA TYR A 164 -3.28 12.42 -16.18
C TYR A 164 -3.85 12.71 -17.57
N LYS A 165 -5.14 12.53 -17.70
CA LYS A 165 -5.94 13.04 -18.80
C LYS A 165 -6.68 14.26 -18.28
N LEU A 166 -6.14 15.45 -18.56
CA LEU A 166 -6.74 16.74 -18.17
C LEU A 166 -7.33 17.35 -19.44
N ASP A 167 -8.62 17.11 -19.64
CA ASP A 167 -9.37 17.75 -20.72
C ASP A 167 -9.84 19.12 -20.17
N GLU A 168 -9.51 20.19 -20.86
CA GLU A 168 -10.01 21.54 -20.58
C GLU A 168 -11.45 21.70 -21.09
#